data_f0d934867069c05f792dd2df45ef080d
#
_entry.id   f0d934867069c05f792dd2df45ef080d
#
_cell.length_a   1.000
_cell.length_b   1.000
_cell.length_c   1.000
_cell.angle_alpha   90.00
_cell.angle_beta   90.00
_cell.angle_gamma   90.00
#
_symmetry.space_group_name_H-M   'P 1'
#
loop_
_entity.id
_entity.type
_entity.pdbx_description
1 polymer ?
#
loop_
_entity_poly.entity_id
_entity_poly.type
_entity_poly.pdbx_seq_one_letter_code
_entity_poly.pdbx_strand_id
1 'polypeptide(L)'
;MGARKREMAERLKEIKRHTAIAKLNDVPTSPRKMRLVADMVRGVEVNRALDILHYSKKEASYRLEKLVRSAIANWEAKNEDSRKELENGNVYVQTIMVDGGRQLKRIRTAPQGRAARIRKHSNRVTVIVGTKNEKPAEEPAQEAEQA
;
A
#
# COMPACT_ATOMS: atom_id res chain seq x y z
N MET A 1 4.81 1.18 33.66
CA MET A 1 4.81 0.73 32.24
C MET A 1 6.20 0.21 31.93
N GLY A 2 6.33 -1.10 31.60
CA GLY A 2 7.62 -1.76 31.55
C GLY A 2 8.54 -1.29 30.41
N ALA A 3 9.86 -1.33 30.64
CA ALA A 3 10.93 -1.00 29.69
C ALA A 3 10.72 -1.67 28.32
N ARG A 4 10.27 -2.92 28.30
CA ARG A 4 9.97 -3.73 27.10
C ARG A 4 9.00 -3.09 26.12
N LYS A 5 7.94 -2.38 26.60
CA LYS A 5 7.01 -1.65 25.73
C LYS A 5 7.64 -0.40 25.12
N ARG A 6 8.53 0.25 25.84
CA ARG A 6 9.24 1.44 25.40
C ARG A 6 10.26 1.08 24.32
N GLU A 7 11.06 0.05 24.53
CA GLU A 7 12.02 -0.49 23.55
C GLU A 7 11.33 -0.92 22.25
N MET A 8 10.21 -1.64 22.36
CA MET A 8 9.40 -2.04 21.21
C MET A 8 8.88 -0.80 20.44
N ALA A 9 8.39 0.21 21.15
CA ALA A 9 7.91 1.43 20.53
C ALA A 9 9.04 2.23 19.83
N GLU A 10 10.24 2.25 20.40
CA GLU A 10 11.42 2.88 19.82
C GLU A 10 11.86 2.13 18.55
N ARG A 11 11.96 0.80 18.58
CA ARG A 11 12.21 -0.03 17.39
C ARG A 11 11.22 0.21 16.26
N LEU A 12 9.93 0.23 16.58
CA LEU A 12 8.89 0.51 15.58
C LEU A 12 9.01 1.91 14.98
N LYS A 13 9.44 2.89 15.76
CA LYS A 13 9.70 4.25 15.25
C LYS A 13 10.89 4.28 14.30
N GLU A 14 11.96 3.56 14.63
CA GLU A 14 13.16 3.45 13.77
C GLU A 14 12.83 2.77 12.44
N ILE A 15 12.14 1.62 12.47
CA ILE A 15 11.68 0.94 11.25
C ILE A 15 10.84 1.89 10.38
N LYS A 16 9.91 2.66 10.97
CA LYS A 16 9.09 3.61 10.23
C LYS A 16 9.87 4.79 9.64
N ARG A 17 10.98 5.18 10.25
CA ARG A 17 11.84 6.24 9.71
C ARG A 17 12.50 5.83 8.40
N HIS A 18 12.93 4.57 8.31
CA HIS A 18 13.62 4.04 7.12
C HIS A 18 12.65 3.53 6.04
N THR A 19 11.45 3.11 6.42
CA THR A 19 10.48 2.56 5.46
C THR A 19 9.76 3.67 4.69
N ALA A 20 9.81 3.62 3.36
CA ALA A 20 9.07 4.54 2.49
C ALA A 20 7.64 4.06 2.30
N ILE A 21 6.71 4.71 2.96
CA ILE A 21 5.28 4.36 2.97
C ILE A 21 4.48 5.48 2.33
N ALA A 22 3.59 5.12 1.39
CA ALA A 22 2.53 6.01 0.90
C ALA A 22 1.16 5.41 1.17
N LYS A 23 0.20 6.24 1.57
CA LYS A 23 -1.18 5.83 1.90
C LYS A 23 -2.19 6.66 1.13
N LEU A 24 -3.18 5.98 0.58
CA LEU A 24 -4.33 6.59 -0.09
C LEU A 24 -5.59 6.16 0.64
N ASN A 25 -6.30 7.10 1.25
CA ASN A 25 -7.49 6.84 2.05
C ASN A 25 -8.78 7.18 1.28
N ASP A 26 -9.85 6.49 1.64
CA ASP A 26 -11.23 6.77 1.22
C ASP A 26 -11.45 6.88 -0.30
N VAL A 27 -10.79 6.00 -1.06
CA VAL A 27 -10.98 5.92 -2.50
C VAL A 27 -12.37 5.37 -2.83
N PRO A 28 -13.20 6.05 -3.62
CA PRO A 28 -14.59 5.66 -3.90
C PRO A 28 -14.69 4.53 -4.94
N THR A 29 -13.87 3.49 -4.79
CA THR A 29 -13.91 2.27 -5.60
C THR A 29 -13.97 1.04 -4.71
N SER A 30 -14.52 -0.06 -5.25
CA SER A 30 -14.59 -1.32 -4.51
C SER A 30 -13.19 -1.90 -4.27
N PRO A 31 -12.87 -2.42 -3.05
CA PRO A 31 -11.59 -3.06 -2.76
C PRO A 31 -11.26 -4.20 -3.72
N ARG A 32 -12.25 -4.98 -4.16
CA ARG A 32 -12.06 -6.07 -5.12
C ARG A 32 -11.48 -5.58 -6.45
N LYS A 33 -12.00 -4.46 -6.98
CA LYS A 33 -11.51 -3.88 -8.23
C LYS A 33 -10.11 -3.31 -8.09
N MET A 34 -9.81 -2.72 -6.93
CA MET A 34 -8.49 -2.17 -6.62
C MET A 34 -7.44 -3.27 -6.48
N ARG A 35 -7.76 -4.39 -5.84
CA ARG A 35 -6.85 -5.53 -5.66
C ARG A 35 -6.38 -6.12 -6.99
N LEU A 36 -7.26 -6.24 -7.99
CA LEU A 36 -6.89 -6.73 -9.31
C LEU A 36 -5.74 -5.93 -9.96
N VAL A 37 -5.71 -4.62 -9.73
CA VAL A 37 -4.64 -3.77 -10.27
C VAL A 37 -3.42 -3.79 -9.33
N ALA A 38 -3.63 -3.83 -8.03
CA ALA A 38 -2.56 -3.95 -7.05
C ALA A 38 -1.73 -5.23 -7.25
N ASP A 39 -2.37 -6.34 -7.58
CA ASP A 39 -1.72 -7.63 -7.82
C ASP A 39 -0.82 -7.62 -9.07
N MET A 40 -1.13 -6.76 -10.06
CA MET A 40 -0.30 -6.62 -11.27
C MET A 40 1.05 -5.95 -11.01
N VAL A 41 1.15 -5.14 -9.97
CA VAL A 41 2.35 -4.33 -9.66
C VAL A 41 3.08 -4.78 -8.40
N ARG A 42 2.55 -5.76 -7.68
CA ARG A 42 3.20 -6.29 -6.48
C ARG A 42 4.49 -7.01 -6.85
N GLY A 43 5.60 -6.64 -6.18
CA GLY A 43 6.92 -7.24 -6.43
C GLY A 43 7.57 -6.83 -7.74
N VAL A 44 6.98 -5.90 -8.49
CA VAL A 44 7.52 -5.39 -9.76
C VAL A 44 8.44 -4.20 -9.49
N GLU A 45 9.47 -4.03 -10.32
CA GLU A 45 10.32 -2.84 -10.36
C GLU A 45 9.46 -1.58 -10.55
N VAL A 46 9.84 -0.51 -9.88
CA VAL A 46 9.04 0.72 -9.78
C VAL A 46 8.79 1.35 -11.16
N ASN A 47 9.79 1.45 -12.03
CA ASN A 47 9.64 2.02 -13.37
C ASN A 47 8.66 1.20 -14.20
N ARG A 48 8.84 -0.12 -14.22
CA ARG A 48 7.95 -1.05 -14.90
C ARG A 48 6.53 -1.05 -14.31
N ALA A 49 6.41 -0.89 -12.98
CA ALA A 49 5.12 -0.77 -12.33
C ALA A 49 4.34 0.48 -12.76
N LEU A 50 5.03 1.62 -12.93
CA LEU A 50 4.46 2.85 -13.47
C LEU A 50 3.98 2.66 -14.91
N ASP A 51 4.75 2.00 -15.77
CA ASP A 51 4.36 1.70 -17.16
C ASP A 51 3.11 0.82 -17.21
N ILE A 52 3.07 -0.27 -16.41
CA ILE A 52 1.91 -1.16 -16.31
C ILE A 52 0.66 -0.38 -15.88
N LEU A 53 0.79 0.52 -14.90
CA LEU A 53 -0.33 1.32 -14.40
C LEU A 53 -0.79 2.36 -15.43
N HIS A 54 0.14 2.99 -16.13
CA HIS A 54 -0.14 4.00 -17.14
C HIS A 54 -0.92 3.44 -18.34
N TYR A 55 -0.51 2.29 -18.87
CA TYR A 55 -1.16 1.64 -20.01
C TYR A 55 -2.42 0.84 -19.65
N SER A 56 -2.71 0.67 -18.37
CA SER A 56 -3.90 -0.06 -17.92
C SER A 56 -5.18 0.77 -18.08
N LYS A 57 -6.19 0.22 -18.76
CA LYS A 57 -7.51 0.87 -18.99
C LYS A 57 -8.40 0.94 -17.74
N LYS A 58 -7.97 0.42 -16.60
CA LYS A 58 -8.78 0.36 -15.36
C LYS A 58 -8.70 1.68 -14.60
N GLU A 59 -9.82 2.25 -14.16
CA GLU A 59 -9.86 3.48 -13.34
C GLU A 59 -8.96 3.41 -12.09
N ALA A 60 -8.87 2.24 -11.49
CA ALA A 60 -8.02 2.00 -10.31
C ALA A 60 -6.53 2.28 -10.59
N SER A 61 -6.05 2.06 -11.82
CA SER A 61 -4.64 2.24 -12.20
C SER A 61 -4.18 3.68 -12.07
N TYR A 62 -4.98 4.63 -12.54
CA TYR A 62 -4.68 6.05 -12.42
C TYR A 62 -4.47 6.52 -10.97
N ARG A 63 -5.27 5.97 -10.04
CA ARG A 63 -5.15 6.29 -8.62
C ARG A 63 -3.91 5.64 -7.99
N LEU A 64 -3.63 4.40 -8.38
CA LEU A 64 -2.44 3.68 -7.91
C LEU A 64 -1.16 4.27 -8.48
N GLU A 65 -1.15 4.72 -9.72
CA GLU A 65 -0.01 5.41 -10.34
C GLU A 65 0.42 6.64 -9.51
N LYS A 66 -0.53 7.49 -9.13
CA LYS A 66 -0.25 8.65 -8.27
C LYS A 66 0.28 8.24 -6.89
N LEU A 67 -0.27 7.16 -6.33
CA LEU A 67 0.17 6.65 -5.04
C LEU A 67 1.60 6.10 -5.10
N VAL A 68 1.94 5.34 -6.16
CA VAL A 68 3.29 4.83 -6.39
C VAL A 68 4.28 5.97 -6.58
N ARG A 69 3.94 7.00 -7.37
CA ARG A 69 4.78 8.21 -7.52
C ARG A 69 5.03 8.90 -6.17
N SER A 70 4.01 8.99 -5.33
CA SER A 70 4.17 9.52 -3.97
C SER A 70 5.07 8.64 -3.09
N ALA A 71 5.00 7.31 -3.24
CA ALA A 71 5.86 6.38 -2.52
C ALA A 71 7.33 6.52 -2.95
N ILE A 72 7.57 6.73 -4.26
CA ILE A 72 8.91 7.00 -4.81
C ILE A 72 9.48 8.28 -4.22
N ALA A 73 8.73 9.38 -4.27
CA ALA A 73 9.17 10.66 -3.70
C ALA A 73 9.49 10.56 -2.20
N ASN A 74 8.69 9.79 -1.44
CA ASN A 74 8.96 9.53 -0.02
C ASN A 74 10.23 8.69 0.17
N TRP A 75 10.51 7.78 -0.76
CA TRP A 75 11.70 6.95 -0.73
C TRP A 75 12.96 7.77 -1.08
N GLU A 76 12.88 8.62 -2.11
CA GLU A 76 13.93 9.56 -2.48
C GLU A 76 14.29 10.53 -1.35
N ALA A 77 13.29 11.04 -0.64
CA ALA A 77 13.51 11.95 0.49
C ALA A 77 14.20 11.29 1.71
N LYS A 78 14.21 9.95 1.76
CA LYS A 78 14.80 9.18 2.86
C LYS A 78 16.18 8.62 2.54
N ASN A 79 16.51 8.47 1.27
CA ASN A 79 17.75 7.84 0.80
C ASN A 79 18.57 8.84 -0.03
N GLU A 80 19.79 9.11 0.39
CA GLU A 80 20.68 10.09 -0.27
C GLU A 80 21.15 9.62 -1.66
N ASP A 81 21.35 8.31 -1.85
CA ASP A 81 21.79 7.70 -3.13
C ASP A 81 20.61 7.25 -4.03
N SER A 82 19.42 7.76 -3.77
CA SER A 82 18.15 7.34 -4.36
C SER A 82 18.12 7.31 -5.89
N ARG A 83 18.70 8.30 -6.55
CA ARG A 83 18.66 8.40 -8.02
C ARG A 83 19.41 7.27 -8.72
N LYS A 84 20.58 6.89 -8.22
CA LYS A 84 21.40 5.81 -8.78
C LYS A 84 20.68 4.46 -8.66
N GLU A 85 20.03 4.22 -7.54
CA GLU A 85 19.29 2.98 -7.32
C GLU A 85 18.01 2.88 -8.17
N LEU A 86 17.33 4.00 -8.41
CA LEU A 86 16.17 4.08 -9.33
C LEU A 86 16.60 3.83 -10.78
N GLU A 87 17.70 4.44 -11.24
CA GLU A 87 18.24 4.24 -12.58
C GLU A 87 18.72 2.80 -12.79
N ASN A 88 19.31 2.19 -11.79
CA ASN A 88 19.76 0.80 -11.82
C ASN A 88 18.62 -0.24 -11.72
N GLY A 89 17.37 0.19 -11.56
CA GLY A 89 16.22 -0.72 -11.44
C GLY A 89 16.20 -1.56 -10.16
N ASN A 90 16.92 -1.15 -9.13
CA ASN A 90 17.00 -1.87 -7.86
C ASN A 90 15.81 -1.63 -6.93
N VAL A 91 15.00 -0.63 -7.23
CA VAL A 91 13.84 -0.22 -6.43
C VAL A 91 12.59 -0.94 -6.92
N TYR A 92 11.84 -1.56 -6.01
CA TYR A 92 10.64 -2.32 -6.33
C TYR A 92 9.50 -2.06 -5.36
N VAL A 93 8.29 -2.38 -5.78
CA VAL A 93 7.09 -2.34 -4.92
C VAL A 93 7.13 -3.54 -3.99
N GLN A 94 7.66 -3.34 -2.78
CA GLN A 94 7.83 -4.40 -1.78
C GLN A 94 6.48 -4.95 -1.32
N THR A 95 5.58 -4.05 -0.93
CA THR A 95 4.28 -4.44 -0.40
C THR A 95 3.21 -3.46 -0.88
N ILE A 96 2.09 -4.01 -1.33
CA ILE A 96 0.88 -3.25 -1.62
C ILE A 96 -0.31 -3.92 -0.96
N MET A 97 -0.97 -3.20 -0.05
CA MET A 97 -2.12 -3.66 0.71
C MET A 97 -3.35 -2.86 0.35
N VAL A 98 -4.48 -3.55 0.16
CA VAL A 98 -5.77 -2.92 -0.15
C VAL A 98 -6.81 -3.35 0.87
N ASP A 99 -7.19 -2.42 1.72
CA ASP A 99 -8.13 -2.62 2.81
C ASP A 99 -9.50 -2.04 2.49
N GLY A 100 -10.54 -2.55 3.18
CA GLY A 100 -11.87 -1.97 3.14
C GLY A 100 -11.89 -0.60 3.81
N GLY A 101 -12.51 0.37 3.16
CA GLY A 101 -12.75 1.70 3.71
C GLY A 101 -14.20 1.90 4.17
N ARG A 102 -14.56 3.16 4.37
CA ARG A 102 -15.90 3.59 4.75
C ARG A 102 -16.92 3.20 3.68
N GLN A 103 -18.12 2.83 4.09
CA GLN A 103 -19.24 2.50 3.21
C GLN A 103 -20.29 3.61 3.26
N LEU A 104 -20.68 4.12 2.10
CA LEU A 104 -21.81 5.02 1.97
C LEU A 104 -23.07 4.20 1.73
N LYS A 105 -24.06 4.34 2.62
CA LYS A 105 -25.35 3.69 2.51
C LYS A 105 -26.28 4.56 1.66
N ARG A 106 -26.96 3.98 0.67
CA ARG A 106 -27.97 4.61 -0.18
C ARG A 106 -29.19 3.71 -0.26
N ILE A 107 -30.30 4.27 -0.66
CA ILE A 107 -31.56 3.55 -0.85
C ILE A 107 -31.91 3.61 -2.33
N ARG A 108 -32.37 2.51 -2.88
CA ARG A 108 -32.95 2.39 -4.21
C ARG A 108 -34.39 1.91 -4.07
N THR A 109 -35.29 2.48 -4.84
CA THR A 109 -36.67 2.03 -4.93
C THR A 109 -36.73 0.61 -5.50
N ALA A 110 -37.62 -0.21 -4.92
CA ALA A 110 -37.90 -1.57 -5.35
C ALA A 110 -39.41 -1.75 -5.60
N PRO A 111 -39.85 -2.77 -6.35
CA PRO A 111 -41.25 -3.06 -6.57
C PRO A 111 -42.06 -3.17 -5.26
N GLN A 112 -43.37 -2.92 -5.33
CA GLN A 112 -44.33 -3.01 -4.20
C GLN A 112 -44.02 -2.03 -3.04
N GLY A 113 -43.47 -0.83 -3.33
CA GLY A 113 -43.19 0.19 -2.32
C GLY A 113 -42.04 -0.18 -1.36
N ARG A 114 -41.25 -1.21 -1.67
CA ARG A 114 -40.09 -1.61 -0.85
C ARG A 114 -38.88 -0.77 -1.19
N ALA A 115 -37.93 -0.67 -0.26
CA ALA A 115 -36.66 0.01 -0.43
C ALA A 115 -35.50 -0.99 -0.29
N ALA A 116 -34.61 -1.04 -1.29
CA ALA A 116 -33.39 -1.85 -1.26
C ALA A 116 -32.18 -0.99 -0.85
N ARG A 117 -31.35 -1.52 0.04
CA ARG A 117 -30.13 -0.82 0.48
C ARG A 117 -29.00 -1.05 -0.51
N ILE A 118 -28.36 0.03 -0.94
CA ILE A 118 -27.11 0.01 -1.72
C ILE A 118 -25.96 0.46 -0.82
N ARG A 119 -24.87 -0.32 -0.81
CA ARG A 119 -23.64 0.02 -0.12
C ARG A 119 -22.58 0.40 -1.15
N LYS A 120 -22.20 1.67 -1.19
CA LYS A 120 -21.05 2.14 -1.99
C LYS A 120 -19.80 1.97 -1.13
N HIS A 121 -18.95 1.01 -1.53
CA HIS A 121 -17.72 0.71 -0.82
C HIS A 121 -16.61 1.66 -1.22
N SER A 122 -15.79 2.07 -0.25
CA SER A 122 -14.50 2.69 -0.48
C SER A 122 -13.37 1.75 -0.05
N ASN A 123 -12.13 2.10 -0.41
CA ASN A 123 -10.95 1.36 -0.03
C ASN A 123 -9.84 2.28 0.49
N ARG A 124 -8.86 1.68 1.13
CA ARG A 124 -7.61 2.29 1.55
C ARG A 124 -6.48 1.47 0.97
N VAL A 125 -5.49 2.14 0.43
CA VAL A 125 -4.33 1.49 -0.15
C VAL A 125 -3.08 1.97 0.56
N THR A 126 -2.22 1.03 0.94
CA THR A 126 -0.90 1.31 1.50
C THR A 126 0.14 0.67 0.59
N VAL A 127 1.12 1.46 0.15
CA VAL A 127 2.25 1.01 -0.68
C VAL A 127 3.53 1.24 0.09
N ILE A 128 4.40 0.24 0.07
CA ILE A 128 5.75 0.27 0.60
C ILE A 128 6.71 -0.01 -0.55
N VAL A 129 7.67 0.87 -0.72
CA VAL A 129 8.75 0.75 -1.71
C VAL A 129 10.05 0.47 -0.97
N GLY A 130 10.87 -0.42 -1.51
CA GLY A 130 12.17 -0.78 -0.94
C GLY A 130 13.14 -1.26 -2.02
N THR A 131 14.39 -1.45 -1.64
CA THR A 131 15.45 -1.97 -2.52
C THR A 131 15.57 -3.50 -2.42
N LYS A 132 16.04 -4.15 -3.47
CA LYS A 132 16.26 -5.60 -3.50
C LYS A 132 17.24 -6.08 -2.42
N ASN A 133 18.13 -5.21 -1.99
CA ASN A 133 19.18 -5.53 -1.00
C ASN A 133 18.72 -5.37 0.45
N GLU A 134 17.62 -4.69 0.70
CA GLU A 134 16.99 -4.68 2.02
C GLU A 134 16.25 -6.00 2.20
N LYS A 135 16.83 -6.93 2.96
CA LYS A 135 16.06 -8.06 3.51
C LYS A 135 14.82 -7.46 4.19
N PRO A 136 13.60 -7.98 3.94
CA PRO A 136 12.45 -7.58 4.73
C PRO A 136 12.86 -7.71 6.19
N ALA A 137 12.66 -6.64 6.97
CA ALA A 137 12.91 -6.69 8.40
C ALA A 137 12.19 -7.93 8.91
N GLU A 138 12.96 -8.93 9.30
CA GLU A 138 12.43 -10.19 9.83
C GLU A 138 11.45 -9.81 10.93
N GLU A 139 10.18 -10.13 10.70
CA GLU A 139 9.22 -10.14 11.79
C GLU A 139 9.83 -11.00 12.88
N PRO A 140 9.88 -10.53 14.12
CA PRO A 140 10.31 -11.36 15.24
C PRO A 140 9.20 -12.39 15.50
N ALA A 141 9.15 -13.41 14.65
CA ALA A 141 8.29 -14.56 14.79
C ALA A 141 9.12 -15.67 15.43
N GLN A 142 8.74 -16.02 16.65
CA GLN A 142 8.94 -17.34 17.25
C GLN A 142 10.33 -17.66 17.83
N GLU A 143 10.74 -16.92 18.86
CA GLU A 143 11.56 -17.49 19.94
C GLU A 143 10.79 -17.49 21.27
N ALA A 144 9.65 -18.12 21.30
CA ALA A 144 8.89 -18.30 22.54
C ALA A 144 8.18 -19.66 22.61
N GLU A 145 8.78 -20.72 22.03
CA GLU A 145 8.25 -22.06 22.26
C GLU A 145 9.38 -23.10 22.25
N GLN A 146 10.34 -22.91 23.12
CA GLN A 146 11.22 -23.98 23.63
C GLN A 146 11.88 -23.49 24.92
N ALA A 147 11.16 -23.52 26.02
CA ALA A 147 11.68 -23.64 27.39
C ALA A 147 10.59 -24.18 28.31
#